data_837994b6da05d097f26164cf50ee5d1b
#
_entry.id   837994b6da05d097f26164cf50ee5d1b
#
_cell.length_a   1.000
_cell.length_b   1.000
_cell.length_c   1.000
_cell.angle_alpha   90.00
_cell.angle_beta   90.00
_cell.angle_gamma   90.00
#
_symmetry.space_group_name_H-M   'P 1'
#
loop_
_entity.id
_entity.type
_entity.pdbx_description
1 polymer ?
#
loop_
_entity_poly.entity_id
_entity_poly.type
_entity_poly.pdbx_seq_one_letter_code
_entity_poly.pdbx_strand_id
1 'polypeptide(L)'
;MRSRQLETALTEFVAQAADRLQAEIDGGVEVGFELSEKPPRRGEGAARLYSYRALTGAFIEEHATKLASLPAHAEATSLLVDFDGLDRYLVGMGGGADLARMKAYARAGAALRLLLEDVFDEQTNFDRRSAPAQYQEHVEKALARLEQSAGASGSEMTLLATLHGLTIASEELALTKGLTIAQPGALRGVPDGAGSPAFAAAAAGVSGSDRMSSHAEADHLLVVFTADEDDVDDAVARGREVLKDLLRALRLFGDGRVTLGALAWARVGAGSWNPVALGAGGRPHGMLVVSAEQEDELRAFCNLVSRRAPDGNELAWALRRFELGCERASAYEALSDHLLALRALLEPEGPASGLLAGRIAALCATLEDRAKLAKRMLKAQTLERAAIAGTAEEHTAGLNLAREVADHLRALLRDLICGHLDQNLVALADELLATPEPAEPAVEETDAVDIPEPAPIPAGHPLDQLTQSALPV
;
A
#
# COMPACT_ATOMS: atom_id res chain seq x y z
N MET A 1 14.43 36.21 1.36
CA MET A 1 14.08 37.56 1.94
C MET A 1 12.57 37.67 1.87
N ARG A 2 11.87 37.66 3.01
CA ARG A 2 10.42 37.92 3.06
C ARG A 2 10.18 39.33 2.50
N SER A 3 9.37 39.45 1.46
CA SER A 3 8.85 40.74 1.06
C SER A 3 7.83 41.18 2.10
N ARG A 4 8.25 41.98 3.07
CA ARG A 4 7.36 42.57 4.10
C ARG A 4 6.13 43.22 3.49
N GLN A 5 6.29 43.76 2.28
CA GLN A 5 5.21 44.42 1.57
C GLN A 5 4.13 43.41 1.15
N LEU A 6 4.54 42.25 0.62
CA LEU A 6 3.60 41.18 0.25
C LEU A 6 2.86 40.62 1.51
N GLU A 7 3.61 40.35 2.58
CA GLU A 7 3.04 39.87 3.84
C GLU A 7 2.00 40.85 4.41
N THR A 8 2.34 42.16 4.39
CA THR A 8 1.43 43.21 4.86
C THR A 8 0.17 43.31 4.00
N ALA A 9 0.32 43.29 2.67
CA ALA A 9 -0.82 43.39 1.74
C ALA A 9 -1.73 42.16 1.83
N LEU A 10 -1.18 40.97 1.97
CA LEU A 10 -1.94 39.74 2.16
C LEU A 10 -2.69 39.70 3.50
N THR A 11 -2.03 40.11 4.58
CA THR A 11 -2.66 40.19 5.92
C THR A 11 -3.83 41.19 5.91
N GLU A 12 -3.62 42.36 5.27
CA GLU A 12 -4.68 43.36 5.14
C GLU A 12 -5.83 42.86 4.27
N PHE A 13 -5.53 42.18 3.16
CA PHE A 13 -6.56 41.56 2.33
C PHE A 13 -7.39 40.52 3.10
N VAL A 14 -6.72 39.61 3.83
CA VAL A 14 -7.41 38.57 4.64
C VAL A 14 -8.30 39.22 5.70
N ALA A 15 -7.84 40.31 6.34
CA ALA A 15 -8.61 41.01 7.34
C ALA A 15 -9.87 41.70 6.75
N GLN A 16 -9.73 42.39 5.60
CA GLN A 16 -10.88 43.02 4.92
C GLN A 16 -11.86 41.97 4.37
N ALA A 17 -11.34 40.84 3.85
CA ALA A 17 -12.16 39.77 3.33
C ALA A 17 -12.95 39.10 4.47
N ALA A 18 -12.32 38.84 5.62
CA ALA A 18 -12.98 38.29 6.81
C ALA A 18 -14.14 39.19 7.26
N ASP A 19 -13.91 40.52 7.41
CA ASP A 19 -14.95 41.49 7.80
C ASP A 19 -16.09 41.51 6.76
N ARG A 20 -15.77 41.35 5.47
CA ARG A 20 -16.76 41.33 4.40
C ARG A 20 -17.60 40.07 4.41
N LEU A 21 -16.98 38.90 4.53
CA LEU A 21 -17.68 37.59 4.60
C LEU A 21 -18.54 37.51 5.86
N GLN A 22 -18.05 38.00 7.00
CA GLN A 22 -18.84 38.07 8.24
C GLN A 22 -20.08 38.98 8.05
N ALA A 23 -19.97 40.11 7.36
CA ALA A 23 -21.12 40.96 7.11
C ALA A 23 -22.19 40.28 6.24
N GLU A 24 -21.82 39.36 5.33
CA GLU A 24 -22.79 38.56 4.57
C GLU A 24 -23.53 37.57 5.49
N ILE A 25 -22.81 36.95 6.43
CA ILE A 25 -23.41 36.03 7.43
C ILE A 25 -24.34 36.81 8.34
N ASP A 26 -23.92 37.97 8.84
CA ASP A 26 -24.74 38.83 9.67
C ASP A 26 -25.99 39.32 8.91
N GLY A 27 -25.90 39.43 7.58
CA GLY A 27 -27.00 39.69 6.66
C GLY A 27 -27.95 38.51 6.41
N GLY A 28 -27.69 37.36 6.98
CA GLY A 28 -28.53 36.16 6.88
C GLY A 28 -28.15 35.18 5.77
N VAL A 29 -26.96 35.30 5.17
CA VAL A 29 -26.43 34.29 4.25
C VAL A 29 -25.73 33.21 5.07
N GLU A 30 -26.05 31.94 4.83
CA GLU A 30 -25.49 30.80 5.56
C GLU A 30 -24.41 30.09 4.75
N VAL A 31 -23.35 29.62 5.43
CA VAL A 31 -22.37 28.71 4.84
C VAL A 31 -22.99 27.32 4.72
N GLY A 32 -22.99 26.75 3.52
CA GLY A 32 -23.48 25.39 3.28
C GLY A 32 -22.67 24.32 3.98
N PHE A 33 -23.25 23.13 4.15
CA PHE A 33 -22.58 21.97 4.75
C PHE A 33 -22.65 20.76 3.85
N GLU A 34 -21.57 19.99 3.81
CA GLU A 34 -21.55 18.63 3.32
C GLU A 34 -21.80 17.67 4.49
N LEU A 35 -22.70 16.71 4.27
CA LEU A 35 -23.06 15.71 5.27
C LEU A 35 -22.38 14.40 4.92
N SER A 36 -21.49 13.89 5.78
CA SER A 36 -20.93 12.55 5.65
C SER A 36 -21.35 11.65 6.81
N GLU A 37 -21.78 10.41 6.49
CA GLU A 37 -22.14 9.41 7.49
C GLU A 37 -20.87 8.72 8.00
N LYS A 38 -20.63 8.78 9.33
CA LYS A 38 -19.52 8.04 9.96
C LYS A 38 -20.02 6.64 10.36
N PRO A 39 -19.29 5.57 10.00
CA PRO A 39 -19.64 4.23 10.45
C PRO A 39 -19.65 4.17 11.99
N PRO A 40 -20.61 3.46 12.63
CA PRO A 40 -20.67 3.34 14.07
C PRO A 40 -19.41 2.64 14.62
N ARG A 41 -18.86 3.15 15.71
CA ARG A 41 -17.77 2.49 16.42
C ARG A 41 -18.25 1.16 17.02
N ARG A 42 -17.41 0.13 16.95
CA ARG A 42 -17.67 -1.23 17.46
C ARG A 42 -18.03 -1.15 18.94
N GLY A 43 -19.25 -1.54 19.32
CA GLY A 43 -19.70 -1.61 20.74
C GLY A 43 -20.68 -0.53 21.18
N GLU A 44 -20.93 0.51 20.39
CA GLU A 44 -21.97 1.50 20.68
C GLU A 44 -23.25 1.14 19.90
N GLY A 45 -24.39 1.16 20.59
CA GLY A 45 -25.68 0.89 19.97
C GLY A 45 -25.90 1.80 18.77
N ALA A 46 -26.53 1.26 17.75
CA ALA A 46 -26.65 1.70 16.35
C ALA A 46 -27.14 3.15 16.07
N ALA A 47 -26.62 4.16 16.75
CA ALA A 47 -26.83 5.56 16.39
C ALA A 47 -25.89 5.91 15.21
N ARG A 48 -26.47 6.32 14.07
CA ARG A 48 -25.73 6.85 12.95
C ARG A 48 -25.10 8.19 13.35
N LEU A 49 -23.76 8.26 13.28
CA LEU A 49 -23.02 9.51 13.52
C LEU A 49 -22.84 10.21 12.19
N TYR A 50 -23.18 11.48 12.14
CA TYR A 50 -22.96 12.34 10.99
C TYR A 50 -21.83 13.32 11.28
N SER A 51 -20.98 13.54 10.31
CA SER A 51 -19.98 14.58 10.31
C SER A 51 -20.43 15.68 9.36
N TYR A 52 -20.43 16.91 9.83
CA TYR A 52 -20.77 18.10 9.06
C TYR A 52 -19.46 18.81 8.69
N ARG A 53 -19.24 19.01 7.40
CA ARG A 53 -18.12 19.79 6.90
C ARG A 53 -18.66 21.07 6.29
N ALA A 54 -18.18 22.22 6.74
CA ALA A 54 -18.55 23.49 6.16
C ALA A 54 -17.98 23.62 4.73
N LEU A 55 -18.78 24.06 3.79
CA LEU A 55 -18.37 24.34 2.41
C LEU A 55 -17.80 25.77 2.30
N THR A 56 -16.79 26.06 3.09
CA THR A 56 -16.16 27.39 3.22
C THR A 56 -15.60 27.89 1.90
N GLY A 57 -14.91 27.00 1.12
CA GLY A 57 -14.37 27.34 -0.20
C GLY A 57 -15.47 27.73 -1.20
N ALA A 58 -16.60 27.00 -1.24
CA ALA A 58 -17.74 27.33 -2.09
C ALA A 58 -18.36 28.68 -1.71
N PHE A 59 -18.46 28.96 -0.42
CA PHE A 59 -18.95 30.26 0.08
C PHE A 59 -18.03 31.42 -0.31
N ILE A 60 -16.70 31.25 -0.22
CA ILE A 60 -15.72 32.24 -0.67
C ILE A 60 -15.82 32.49 -2.18
N GLU A 61 -15.96 31.42 -2.98
CA GLU A 61 -16.09 31.52 -4.44
C GLU A 61 -17.40 32.25 -4.86
N GLU A 62 -18.53 31.97 -4.20
CA GLU A 62 -19.80 32.69 -4.43
C GLU A 62 -19.64 34.20 -4.20
N HIS A 63 -18.79 34.59 -3.26
CA HIS A 63 -18.54 36.01 -2.94
C HIS A 63 -17.31 36.59 -3.64
N ALA A 64 -16.69 35.88 -4.60
CA ALA A 64 -15.45 36.31 -5.27
C ALA A 64 -15.52 37.72 -5.88
N THR A 65 -16.64 38.09 -6.48
CA THR A 65 -16.82 39.44 -7.07
C THR A 65 -16.78 40.53 -6.00
N LYS A 66 -17.39 40.29 -4.84
CA LYS A 66 -17.40 41.21 -3.71
C LYS A 66 -16.01 41.35 -3.11
N LEU A 67 -15.28 40.25 -3.00
CA LEU A 67 -13.90 40.19 -2.51
C LEU A 67 -12.95 40.93 -3.46
N ALA A 68 -13.14 40.81 -4.79
CA ALA A 68 -12.34 41.50 -5.79
C ALA A 68 -12.54 43.02 -5.76
N SER A 69 -13.63 43.53 -5.19
CA SER A 69 -13.88 44.95 -5.01
C SER A 69 -13.21 45.58 -3.79
N LEU A 70 -12.58 44.78 -2.94
CA LEU A 70 -11.90 45.27 -1.74
C LEU A 70 -10.64 46.09 -2.09
N PRO A 71 -10.35 47.20 -1.41
CA PRO A 71 -9.16 47.99 -1.67
C PRO A 71 -7.86 47.20 -1.58
N ALA A 72 -7.73 46.34 -0.56
CA ALA A 72 -6.54 45.51 -0.38
C ALA A 72 -6.39 44.39 -1.45
N HIS A 73 -7.45 43.99 -2.14
CA HIS A 73 -7.40 42.97 -3.20
C HIS A 73 -6.50 43.42 -4.37
N ALA A 74 -6.61 44.64 -4.83
CA ALA A 74 -5.84 45.13 -5.98
C ALA A 74 -4.34 45.16 -5.69
N GLU A 75 -3.95 45.64 -4.50
CA GLU A 75 -2.55 45.64 -4.05
C GLU A 75 -1.99 44.23 -3.88
N ALA A 76 -2.70 43.37 -3.15
CA ALA A 76 -2.30 41.98 -2.96
C ALA A 76 -2.15 41.23 -4.29
N THR A 77 -3.10 41.38 -5.22
CA THR A 77 -3.06 40.78 -6.55
C THR A 77 -1.83 41.25 -7.35
N SER A 78 -1.54 42.58 -7.32
CA SER A 78 -0.39 43.14 -8.04
C SER A 78 0.94 42.54 -7.55
N LEU A 79 1.10 42.42 -6.23
CA LEU A 79 2.30 41.83 -5.63
C LEU A 79 2.43 40.34 -5.87
N LEU A 80 1.29 39.59 -5.90
CA LEU A 80 1.29 38.14 -6.18
C LEU A 80 1.62 37.82 -7.64
N VAL A 81 1.28 38.70 -8.59
CA VAL A 81 1.66 38.52 -10.02
C VAL A 81 3.17 38.35 -10.20
N ASP A 82 3.95 39.11 -9.41
CA ASP A 82 5.42 39.10 -9.45
C ASP A 82 6.04 38.09 -8.45
N PHE A 83 5.22 37.21 -7.84
CA PHE A 83 5.67 36.26 -6.84
C PHE A 83 6.09 34.96 -7.50
N ASP A 84 7.37 34.57 -7.42
CA ASP A 84 7.96 33.42 -8.10
C ASP A 84 7.33 32.04 -7.69
N GLY A 85 6.68 32.00 -6.53
CA GLY A 85 6.01 30.81 -5.99
C GLY A 85 4.53 30.66 -6.37
N LEU A 86 3.94 31.62 -7.11
CA LEU A 86 2.49 31.66 -7.34
C LEU A 86 1.93 30.40 -7.98
N ASP A 87 2.53 29.93 -9.06
CA ASP A 87 2.05 28.76 -9.80
C ASP A 87 2.21 27.49 -8.96
N ARG A 88 3.30 27.36 -8.23
CA ARG A 88 3.52 26.22 -7.29
C ARG A 88 2.52 26.23 -6.15
N TYR A 89 2.22 27.40 -5.59
CA TYR A 89 1.18 27.53 -4.57
C TYR A 89 -0.19 27.07 -5.09
N LEU A 90 -0.57 27.53 -6.29
CA LEU A 90 -1.84 27.14 -6.91
C LEU A 90 -1.92 25.64 -7.19
N VAL A 91 -0.85 25.03 -7.73
CA VAL A 91 -0.76 23.57 -7.94
C VAL A 91 -0.87 22.83 -6.61
N GLY A 92 -0.12 23.27 -5.60
CA GLY A 92 -0.13 22.69 -4.27
C GLY A 92 -1.50 22.75 -3.58
N MET A 93 -2.31 23.76 -3.89
CA MET A 93 -3.68 23.91 -3.36
C MET A 93 -4.75 23.26 -4.26
N GLY A 94 -4.38 22.46 -5.26
CA GLY A 94 -5.33 21.72 -6.12
C GLY A 94 -5.82 22.46 -7.37
N GLY A 95 -5.29 23.62 -7.64
CA GLY A 95 -5.70 24.49 -8.77
C GLY A 95 -5.07 24.16 -10.13
N GLY A 96 -4.44 22.97 -10.30
CA GLY A 96 -3.52 22.69 -11.39
C GLY A 96 -4.08 22.60 -12.82
N ALA A 97 -5.35 22.20 -13.01
CA ALA A 97 -5.83 21.78 -14.34
C ALA A 97 -5.97 22.89 -15.39
N ASP A 98 -6.16 24.15 -14.99
CA ASP A 98 -6.43 25.28 -15.91
C ASP A 98 -5.39 26.41 -15.85
N LEU A 99 -4.34 26.29 -15.04
CA LEU A 99 -3.35 27.36 -14.80
C LEU A 99 -2.69 27.88 -16.07
N ALA A 100 -2.34 26.97 -17.00
CA ALA A 100 -1.70 27.35 -18.26
C ALA A 100 -2.58 28.27 -19.15
N ARG A 101 -3.91 28.25 -18.93
CA ARG A 101 -4.89 29.05 -19.68
C ARG A 101 -5.25 30.37 -18.99
N MET A 102 -4.91 30.49 -17.70
CA MET A 102 -5.25 31.66 -16.89
C MET A 102 -4.22 32.80 -17.09
N LYS A 103 -4.73 34.01 -17.17
CA LYS A 103 -3.87 35.24 -17.14
C LYS A 103 -3.27 35.42 -15.74
N ALA A 104 -2.10 36.07 -15.65
CA ALA A 104 -1.38 36.28 -14.40
C ALA A 104 -2.27 36.88 -13.28
N TYR A 105 -3.05 37.92 -13.58
CA TYR A 105 -3.99 38.49 -12.61
C TYR A 105 -5.09 37.54 -12.16
N ALA A 106 -5.57 36.68 -13.05
CA ALA A 106 -6.59 35.70 -12.70
C ALA A 106 -5.99 34.61 -11.77
N ARG A 107 -4.74 34.20 -12.00
CA ARG A 107 -4.00 33.27 -11.11
C ARG A 107 -3.79 33.89 -9.73
N ALA A 108 -3.36 35.16 -9.66
CA ALA A 108 -3.20 35.86 -8.40
C ALA A 108 -4.53 35.99 -7.62
N GLY A 109 -5.63 36.28 -8.31
CA GLY A 109 -6.97 36.29 -7.71
C GLY A 109 -7.44 34.91 -7.21
N ALA A 110 -7.11 33.84 -7.92
CA ALA A 110 -7.37 32.48 -7.46
C ALA A 110 -6.54 32.14 -6.21
N ALA A 111 -5.27 32.53 -6.17
CA ALA A 111 -4.42 32.34 -5.00
C ALA A 111 -4.93 33.07 -3.76
N LEU A 112 -5.49 34.25 -3.90
CA LEU A 112 -6.12 34.99 -2.80
C LEU A 112 -7.34 34.25 -2.23
N ARG A 113 -8.17 33.64 -3.08
CA ARG A 113 -9.31 32.83 -2.62
C ARG A 113 -8.88 31.57 -1.89
N LEU A 114 -7.89 30.86 -2.43
CA LEU A 114 -7.31 29.68 -1.78
C LEU A 114 -6.62 30.04 -0.45
N LEU A 115 -5.99 31.22 -0.37
CA LEU A 115 -5.43 31.71 0.90
C LEU A 115 -6.53 31.92 1.94
N LEU A 116 -7.68 32.49 1.57
CA LEU A 116 -8.82 32.64 2.46
C LEU A 116 -9.39 31.29 2.88
N GLU A 117 -9.50 30.34 1.95
CA GLU A 117 -9.95 28.99 2.25
C GLU A 117 -9.03 28.31 3.26
N ASP A 118 -7.70 28.47 3.11
CA ASP A 118 -6.71 27.91 4.05
C ASP A 118 -6.78 28.55 5.45
N VAL A 119 -7.06 29.87 5.54
CA VAL A 119 -7.21 30.57 6.82
C VAL A 119 -8.49 30.17 7.56
N PHE A 120 -9.59 29.94 6.82
CA PHE A 120 -10.92 29.69 7.38
C PHE A 120 -11.42 28.25 7.14
N ASP A 121 -10.51 27.30 6.93
CA ASP A 121 -10.84 25.90 6.66
C ASP A 121 -11.89 25.36 7.64
N GLU A 122 -12.98 24.81 7.08
CA GLU A 122 -14.12 24.24 7.83
C GLU A 122 -14.84 25.20 8.80
N GLN A 123 -14.55 26.50 8.77
CA GLN A 123 -15.21 27.47 9.64
C GLN A 123 -16.47 28.04 8.98
N THR A 124 -17.48 28.29 9.83
CA THR A 124 -18.75 28.96 9.43
C THR A 124 -18.81 30.40 9.91
N ASN A 125 -17.79 30.85 10.63
CA ASN A 125 -17.72 32.17 11.24
C ASN A 125 -16.39 32.83 10.85
N PHE A 126 -16.46 33.99 10.24
CA PHE A 126 -15.31 34.79 9.82
C PHE A 126 -14.97 35.93 10.79
N ASP A 127 -15.65 36.00 11.94
CA ASP A 127 -15.36 37.05 12.94
C ASP A 127 -13.99 36.84 13.61
N ARG A 128 -12.99 37.54 13.11
CA ARG A 128 -11.62 37.56 13.64
C ARG A 128 -11.51 38.07 15.07
N ARG A 129 -12.55 38.68 15.65
CA ARG A 129 -12.60 39.21 17.01
C ARG A 129 -13.06 38.16 18.01
N SER A 130 -13.77 37.15 17.56
CA SER A 130 -14.27 36.08 18.43
C SER A 130 -13.13 35.20 18.99
N ALA A 131 -12.05 34.97 18.23
CA ALA A 131 -10.87 34.18 18.62
C ALA A 131 -9.58 34.75 18.03
N PRO A 132 -9.11 35.94 18.46
CA PRO A 132 -8.04 36.67 17.77
C PRO A 132 -6.69 35.93 17.73
N ALA A 133 -6.36 35.15 18.77
CA ALA A 133 -5.12 34.37 18.80
C ALA A 133 -5.13 33.22 17.77
N GLN A 134 -6.26 32.50 17.66
CA GLN A 134 -6.44 31.42 16.69
C GLN A 134 -6.46 31.96 15.26
N TYR A 135 -7.16 33.08 15.02
CA TYR A 135 -7.15 33.73 13.73
C TYR A 135 -5.72 34.10 13.30
N GLN A 136 -4.94 34.72 14.20
CA GLN A 136 -3.57 35.11 13.90
C GLN A 136 -2.70 33.90 13.57
N GLU A 137 -2.83 32.81 14.31
CA GLU A 137 -2.12 31.53 14.06
C GLU A 137 -2.46 30.96 12.68
N HIS A 138 -3.75 30.96 12.28
CA HIS A 138 -4.19 30.49 10.97
C HIS A 138 -3.63 31.36 9.84
N VAL A 139 -3.66 32.69 9.99
CA VAL A 139 -3.09 33.62 9.00
C VAL A 139 -1.58 33.38 8.84
N GLU A 140 -0.84 33.28 9.95
CA GLU A 140 0.60 33.05 9.93
C GLU A 140 0.94 31.70 9.25
N LYS A 141 0.15 30.67 9.54
CA LYS A 141 0.32 29.34 8.95
C LYS A 141 0.04 29.34 7.44
N ALA A 142 -1.01 30.00 6.99
CA ALA A 142 -1.36 30.10 5.58
C ALA A 142 -0.31 30.92 4.78
N LEU A 143 0.16 32.03 5.35
CA LEU A 143 1.23 32.82 4.76
C LEU A 143 2.56 32.06 4.72
N ALA A 144 2.89 31.26 5.75
CA ALA A 144 4.07 30.42 5.73
C ALA A 144 4.03 29.38 4.62
N ARG A 145 2.86 28.79 4.32
CA ARG A 145 2.69 27.86 3.18
C ARG A 145 2.93 28.56 1.84
N LEU A 146 2.39 29.76 1.67
CA LEU A 146 2.64 30.55 0.46
C LEU A 146 4.14 30.86 0.30
N GLU A 147 4.84 31.25 1.38
CA GLU A 147 6.28 31.52 1.33
C GLU A 147 7.11 30.27 1.03
N GLN A 148 6.74 29.11 1.58
CA GLN A 148 7.40 27.84 1.28
C GLN A 148 7.36 27.53 -0.21
N SER A 149 6.29 27.91 -0.91
CA SER A 149 6.21 27.74 -2.36
C SER A 149 7.23 28.57 -3.15
N ALA A 150 7.75 29.68 -2.61
CA ALA A 150 8.79 30.51 -3.23
C ALA A 150 10.21 29.99 -2.96
N GLY A 151 10.44 29.39 -1.78
CA GLY A 151 11.76 29.00 -1.32
C GLY A 151 12.22 27.61 -1.75
N ALA A 152 11.34 26.81 -2.29
CA ALA A 152 11.61 25.44 -2.67
C ALA A 152 12.28 25.38 -4.05
N SER A 153 13.60 25.30 -4.08
CA SER A 153 14.32 24.66 -5.16
C SER A 153 14.14 23.15 -4.96
N GLY A 154 13.12 22.56 -5.65
CA GLY A 154 12.68 21.19 -5.43
C GLY A 154 11.43 21.16 -4.55
N SER A 155 10.26 20.91 -5.14
CA SER A 155 9.03 20.73 -4.38
C SER A 155 9.00 19.31 -3.86
N GLU A 156 9.14 19.14 -2.53
CA GLU A 156 8.92 17.81 -1.93
C GLU A 156 7.54 17.31 -2.33
N MET A 157 7.48 16.27 -3.14
CA MET A 157 6.26 15.57 -3.48
C MET A 157 6.05 14.42 -2.51
N THR A 158 4.87 14.31 -1.95
CA THR A 158 4.43 13.18 -1.12
C THR A 158 3.37 12.40 -1.86
N LEU A 159 3.57 11.10 -2.07
CA LEU A 159 2.59 10.16 -2.57
C LEU A 159 2.16 9.23 -1.43
N LEU A 160 0.86 9.13 -1.18
CA LEU A 160 0.28 8.30 -0.13
C LEU A 160 -0.67 7.28 -0.74
N ALA A 161 -0.53 6.02 -0.38
CA ALA A 161 -1.39 4.93 -0.83
C ALA A 161 -1.83 4.05 0.34
N THR A 162 -3.00 3.41 0.23
CA THR A 162 -3.41 2.38 1.19
C THR A 162 -2.78 1.04 0.84
N LEU A 163 -2.36 0.29 1.87
CA LEU A 163 -1.74 -1.03 1.76
C LEU A 163 -2.55 -2.03 2.57
N HIS A 164 -2.97 -3.11 1.95
CA HIS A 164 -3.82 -4.14 2.53
C HIS A 164 -3.11 -5.48 2.59
N GLY A 165 -3.44 -6.29 3.60
CA GLY A 165 -2.90 -7.64 3.76
C GLY A 165 -1.53 -7.68 4.43
N LEU A 166 -1.11 -6.60 5.09
CA LEU A 166 0.13 -6.50 5.87
C LEU A 166 -0.17 -5.98 7.28
N THR A 167 0.51 -6.53 8.28
CA THR A 167 0.57 -5.99 9.64
C THR A 167 2.03 -5.88 10.07
N ILE A 168 2.41 -4.75 10.66
CA ILE A 168 3.72 -4.47 11.22
C ILE A 168 3.60 -4.21 12.72
N ALA A 169 4.67 -4.45 13.48
CA ALA A 169 4.69 -4.24 14.92
C ALA A 169 4.86 -2.75 15.27
N SER A 170 5.66 -2.01 14.51
CA SER A 170 5.93 -0.59 14.73
C SER A 170 4.75 0.28 14.24
N GLU A 171 4.60 1.47 14.82
CA GLU A 171 3.65 2.48 14.31
C GLU A 171 4.07 3.00 12.93
N GLU A 172 5.38 3.08 12.71
CA GLU A 172 5.99 3.58 11.47
C GLU A 172 7.26 2.80 11.16
N LEU A 173 7.41 2.32 9.93
CA LEU A 173 8.55 1.56 9.42
C LEU A 173 9.13 2.24 8.18
N ALA A 174 10.26 2.93 8.33
CA ALA A 174 11.02 3.46 7.22
C ALA A 174 11.76 2.33 6.49
N LEU A 175 11.51 2.16 5.19
CA LEU A 175 12.08 1.07 4.37
C LEU A 175 13.30 1.51 3.58
N THR A 176 13.15 2.57 2.77
CA THR A 176 14.21 3.16 1.97
C THR A 176 14.17 4.68 2.10
N LYS A 177 15.12 5.40 1.48
CA LYS A 177 15.08 6.87 1.45
C LYS A 177 13.75 7.33 0.83
N GLY A 178 12.95 8.02 1.61
CA GLY A 178 11.66 8.58 1.20
C GLY A 178 10.49 7.57 1.13
N LEU A 179 10.67 6.30 1.52
CA LEU A 179 9.60 5.30 1.53
C LEU A 179 9.35 4.76 2.93
N THR A 180 8.14 4.91 3.43
CA THR A 180 7.72 4.53 4.77
C THR A 180 6.38 3.80 4.73
N ILE A 181 6.21 2.79 5.57
CA ILE A 181 4.91 2.18 5.88
C ILE A 181 4.51 2.63 7.27
N ALA A 182 3.26 3.07 7.45
CA ALA A 182 2.78 3.56 8.74
C ALA A 182 1.35 3.09 9.05
N GLN A 183 1.03 3.00 10.34
CA GLN A 183 -0.33 2.85 10.79
C GLN A 183 -1.12 4.14 10.53
N PRO A 184 -2.42 4.09 10.18
CA PRO A 184 -3.20 5.29 9.85
C PRO A 184 -3.20 6.35 10.95
N GLY A 185 -3.11 5.94 12.22
CA GLY A 185 -3.07 6.84 13.37
C GLY A 185 -1.71 7.53 13.61
N ALA A 186 -0.63 7.04 13.02
CA ALA A 186 0.71 7.60 13.19
C ALA A 186 0.95 8.86 12.32
N LEU A 187 0.23 8.97 11.21
CA LEU A 187 0.40 10.08 10.26
C LEU A 187 -0.58 11.21 10.52
N ARG A 188 -0.07 12.45 10.47
CA ARG A 188 -0.89 13.67 10.58
C ARG A 188 -1.13 14.28 9.19
N GLY A 189 -2.31 14.88 9.01
CA GLY A 189 -2.64 15.59 7.78
C GLY A 189 -2.78 14.68 6.56
N VAL A 190 -3.21 13.44 6.77
CA VAL A 190 -3.62 12.53 5.70
C VAL A 190 -4.96 12.98 5.09
N PRO A 191 -5.23 12.71 3.81
CA PRO A 191 -6.49 13.08 3.19
C PRO A 191 -7.67 12.40 3.90
N ASP A 192 -8.82 13.11 3.97
CA ASP A 192 -10.05 12.56 4.50
C ASP A 192 -10.40 11.26 3.78
N GLY A 193 -10.64 10.22 4.56
CA GLY A 193 -10.93 8.88 4.03
C GLY A 193 -9.72 7.94 3.87
N ALA A 194 -8.48 8.43 3.72
CA ALA A 194 -7.30 7.55 3.63
C ALA A 194 -7.12 6.67 4.88
N GLY A 195 -7.54 7.18 6.04
CA GLY A 195 -7.59 6.43 7.30
C GLY A 195 -8.92 5.69 7.55
N SER A 196 -9.89 5.78 6.63
CA SER A 196 -11.21 5.15 6.81
C SER A 196 -11.24 3.73 6.25
N PRO A 197 -11.62 2.72 7.06
CA PRO A 197 -11.79 1.34 6.58
C PRO A 197 -12.78 1.22 5.41
N ALA A 198 -13.84 2.04 5.40
CA ALA A 198 -14.83 2.03 4.33
C ALA A 198 -14.24 2.52 2.99
N PHE A 199 -13.39 3.54 3.02
CA PHE A 199 -12.72 4.06 1.84
C PHE A 199 -11.63 3.07 1.35
N ALA A 200 -10.88 2.49 2.28
CA ALA A 200 -9.88 1.48 1.97
C ALA A 200 -10.53 0.26 1.27
N ALA A 201 -11.69 -0.21 1.76
CA ALA A 201 -12.46 -1.28 1.14
C ALA A 201 -12.99 -0.92 -0.26
N ALA A 202 -13.48 0.31 -0.43
CA ALA A 202 -13.92 0.82 -1.75
C ALA A 202 -12.75 0.95 -2.73
N ALA A 203 -11.60 1.46 -2.27
CA ALA A 203 -10.38 1.58 -3.06
C ALA A 203 -9.80 0.21 -3.47
N ALA A 204 -9.98 -0.82 -2.64
CA ALA A 204 -9.60 -2.21 -2.95
C ALA A 204 -10.58 -2.92 -3.89
N GLY A 205 -11.65 -2.27 -4.35
CA GLY A 205 -12.65 -2.84 -5.24
C GLY A 205 -13.52 -3.94 -4.59
N VAL A 206 -13.61 -3.97 -3.26
CA VAL A 206 -14.45 -4.91 -2.52
C VAL A 206 -15.90 -4.46 -2.64
N SER A 207 -16.69 -5.17 -3.43
CA SER A 207 -18.13 -4.90 -3.57
C SER A 207 -18.88 -5.25 -2.29
N GLY A 208 -19.92 -4.46 -1.97
CA GLY A 208 -20.66 -4.57 -0.71
C GLY A 208 -21.34 -5.92 -0.41
N SER A 209 -21.36 -6.88 -1.35
CA SER A 209 -21.89 -8.23 -1.15
C SER A 209 -20.94 -9.19 -0.41
N ASP A 210 -19.62 -8.90 -0.43
CA ASP A 210 -18.59 -9.71 0.23
C ASP A 210 -18.32 -9.28 1.68
N ARG A 211 -19.17 -8.44 2.26
CA ARG A 211 -19.08 -7.92 3.64
C ARG A 211 -19.13 -8.98 4.75
N MET A 212 -19.28 -10.25 4.41
CA MET A 212 -19.38 -11.32 5.41
C MET A 212 -18.02 -11.84 5.91
N SER A 213 -16.90 -11.36 5.42
CA SER A 213 -15.58 -11.67 6.00
C SER A 213 -15.17 -10.54 6.94
N SER A 214 -15.66 -10.58 8.16
CA SER A 214 -15.51 -9.56 9.21
C SER A 214 -14.07 -9.27 9.68
N HIS A 215 -13.07 -9.80 9.02
CA HIS A 215 -11.65 -9.58 9.33
C HIS A 215 -10.92 -8.64 8.34
N ALA A 216 -11.51 -8.31 7.20
CA ALA A 216 -10.89 -7.43 6.21
C ALA A 216 -11.13 -5.93 6.46
N GLU A 217 -11.93 -5.56 7.45
CA GLU A 217 -12.35 -4.17 7.69
C GLU A 217 -11.43 -3.38 8.63
N ALA A 218 -10.43 -4.02 9.28
CA ALA A 218 -9.76 -3.38 10.41
C ALA A 218 -8.33 -2.90 10.15
N ASP A 219 -7.54 -3.58 9.34
CA ASP A 219 -6.09 -3.34 9.32
C ASP A 219 -5.57 -3.05 7.92
N HIS A 220 -5.69 -1.79 7.49
CA HIS A 220 -4.91 -1.27 6.38
C HIS A 220 -3.79 -0.39 6.93
N LEU A 221 -2.66 -0.42 6.25
CA LEU A 221 -1.54 0.47 6.49
C LEU A 221 -1.52 1.58 5.42
N LEU A 222 -0.75 2.60 5.67
CA LEU A 222 -0.47 3.66 4.71
C LEU A 222 0.98 3.53 4.24
N VAL A 223 1.19 3.66 2.94
CA VAL A 223 2.52 3.79 2.35
C VAL A 223 2.71 5.24 1.95
N VAL A 224 3.78 5.83 2.42
CA VAL A 224 4.18 7.21 2.11
C VAL A 224 5.48 7.16 1.32
N PHE A 225 5.49 7.80 0.16
CA PHE A 225 6.69 8.04 -0.63
C PHE A 225 6.90 9.54 -0.76
N THR A 226 8.12 10.00 -0.45
CA THR A 226 8.53 11.40 -0.59
C THR A 226 9.69 11.52 -1.56
N ALA A 227 9.64 12.49 -2.45
CA ALA A 227 10.71 12.81 -3.39
C ALA A 227 10.85 14.33 -3.55
N ASP A 228 12.10 14.78 -3.68
CA ASP A 228 12.43 16.14 -4.07
C ASP A 228 12.67 16.15 -5.58
N GLU A 229 11.69 16.55 -6.35
CA GLU A 229 11.78 16.62 -7.81
C GLU A 229 11.17 17.94 -8.31
N ASP A 230 11.72 18.45 -9.41
CA ASP A 230 11.26 19.72 -10.00
C ASP A 230 9.97 19.52 -10.81
N ASP A 231 9.73 18.33 -11.36
CA ASP A 231 8.53 17.97 -12.13
C ASP A 231 7.64 17.03 -11.31
N VAL A 232 6.39 17.44 -11.10
CA VAL A 232 5.40 16.68 -10.31
C VAL A 232 4.96 15.40 -11.01
N ASP A 233 4.84 15.44 -12.34
CA ASP A 233 4.41 14.26 -13.12
C ASP A 233 5.49 13.19 -13.12
N ASP A 234 6.76 13.57 -13.24
CA ASP A 234 7.91 12.68 -13.11
C ASP A 234 8.01 12.11 -11.69
N ALA A 235 7.80 12.93 -10.66
CA ALA A 235 7.77 12.49 -9.26
C ALA A 235 6.65 11.48 -9.00
N VAL A 236 5.45 11.70 -9.54
CA VAL A 236 4.31 10.76 -9.43
C VAL A 236 4.60 9.46 -10.19
N ALA A 237 5.17 9.55 -11.40
CA ALA A 237 5.54 8.36 -12.18
C ALA A 237 6.57 7.51 -11.42
N ARG A 238 7.61 8.15 -10.89
CA ARG A 238 8.62 7.49 -10.04
C ARG A 238 8.00 6.89 -8.78
N GLY A 239 7.12 7.61 -8.11
CA GLY A 239 6.40 7.10 -6.93
C GLY A 239 5.60 5.84 -7.24
N ARG A 240 4.95 5.76 -8.39
CA ARG A 240 4.25 4.55 -8.85
C ARG A 240 5.20 3.36 -9.03
N GLU A 241 6.38 3.57 -9.61
CA GLU A 241 7.37 2.50 -9.76
C GLU A 241 7.91 2.04 -8.39
N VAL A 242 8.21 2.96 -7.47
CA VAL A 242 8.62 2.63 -6.11
C VAL A 242 7.54 1.83 -5.36
N LEU A 243 6.27 2.18 -5.53
CA LEU A 243 5.15 1.42 -4.94
C LEU A 243 5.01 0.02 -5.55
N LYS A 244 5.27 -0.16 -6.85
CA LYS A 244 5.30 -1.49 -7.50
C LYS A 244 6.45 -2.34 -6.97
N ASP A 245 7.63 -1.77 -6.82
CA ASP A 245 8.80 -2.47 -6.29
C ASP A 245 8.58 -2.87 -4.82
N LEU A 246 7.96 -2.00 -4.02
CA LEU A 246 7.53 -2.33 -2.67
C LEU A 246 6.57 -3.52 -2.68
N LEU A 247 5.54 -3.48 -3.51
CA LEU A 247 4.55 -4.56 -3.59
C LEU A 247 5.19 -5.88 -4.01
N ARG A 248 6.13 -5.85 -4.97
CA ARG A 248 6.96 -6.99 -5.36
C ARG A 248 7.75 -7.55 -4.19
N ALA A 249 8.45 -6.68 -3.45
CA ALA A 249 9.24 -7.08 -2.29
C ALA A 249 8.36 -7.75 -1.21
N LEU A 250 7.22 -7.15 -0.87
CA LEU A 250 6.30 -7.70 0.13
C LEU A 250 5.74 -9.06 -0.28
N ARG A 251 5.38 -9.24 -1.56
CA ARG A 251 4.88 -10.52 -2.11
C ARG A 251 5.93 -11.62 -2.16
N LEU A 252 7.20 -11.26 -2.29
CA LEU A 252 8.34 -12.20 -2.24
C LEU A 252 8.79 -12.48 -0.81
N PHE A 253 8.61 -11.53 0.12
CA PHE A 253 9.05 -11.67 1.51
C PHE A 253 8.28 -12.76 2.26
N GLY A 254 6.98 -12.84 2.09
CA GLY A 254 6.16 -13.77 2.84
C GLY A 254 4.88 -14.23 2.13
N ASP A 255 4.17 -15.13 2.79
CA ASP A 255 2.96 -15.79 2.29
C ASP A 255 1.70 -14.92 2.53
N GLY A 256 1.66 -13.76 1.95
CA GLY A 256 0.51 -12.87 1.98
C GLY A 256 0.23 -12.29 0.61
N ARG A 257 -1.03 -12.20 0.20
CA ARG A 257 -1.41 -11.41 -0.97
C ARG A 257 -1.60 -9.97 -0.57
N VAL A 258 -0.47 -9.28 -0.39
CA VAL A 258 -0.44 -7.85 -0.13
C VAL A 258 -0.86 -7.10 -1.38
N THR A 259 -1.67 -6.06 -1.25
CA THR A 259 -2.15 -5.24 -2.36
C THR A 259 -2.21 -3.77 -1.99
N LEU A 260 -2.03 -2.90 -2.98
CA LEU A 260 -2.26 -1.46 -2.86
C LEU A 260 -3.71 -1.13 -3.22
N GLY A 261 -4.23 -0.06 -2.64
CA GLY A 261 -5.49 0.52 -3.08
C GLY A 261 -5.41 1.00 -4.53
N ALA A 262 -6.56 1.04 -5.21
CA ALA A 262 -6.64 1.50 -6.59
C ALA A 262 -6.32 3.00 -6.77
N LEU A 263 -6.40 3.77 -5.69
CA LEU A 263 -6.11 5.19 -5.62
C LEU A 263 -4.98 5.47 -4.64
N ALA A 264 -4.13 6.41 -5.01
CA ALA A 264 -3.20 7.11 -4.14
C ALA A 264 -3.55 8.60 -4.09
N TRP A 265 -2.89 9.34 -3.23
CA TRP A 265 -2.99 10.79 -3.14
C TRP A 265 -1.60 11.38 -3.28
N ALA A 266 -1.45 12.33 -4.18
CA ALA A 266 -0.24 13.12 -4.32
C ALA A 266 -0.42 14.51 -3.71
N ARG A 267 0.60 15.01 -3.05
CA ARG A 267 0.66 16.36 -2.48
C ARG A 267 2.04 16.95 -2.74
N VAL A 268 2.06 18.21 -3.15
CA VAL A 268 3.28 19.00 -3.31
C VAL A 268 3.42 19.93 -2.12
N GLY A 269 4.50 19.81 -1.38
CA GLY A 269 4.74 20.60 -0.17
C GLY A 269 3.60 20.48 0.85
N ALA A 270 3.09 21.61 1.31
CA ALA A 270 1.95 21.69 2.23
C ALA A 270 0.58 21.87 1.53
N GLY A 271 0.52 21.64 0.20
CA GLY A 271 -0.70 21.82 -0.59
C GLY A 271 -1.79 20.77 -0.35
N SER A 272 -2.84 20.83 -1.17
CA SER A 272 -3.96 19.89 -1.12
C SER A 272 -3.59 18.52 -1.66
N TRP A 273 -4.24 17.48 -1.16
CA TRP A 273 -4.13 16.13 -1.67
C TRP A 273 -4.92 15.94 -2.97
N ASN A 274 -4.27 15.46 -4.01
CA ASN A 274 -4.87 15.19 -5.30
C ASN A 274 -4.92 13.68 -5.56
N PRO A 275 -6.07 13.11 -5.98
CA PRO A 275 -6.17 11.69 -6.24
C PRO A 275 -5.36 11.27 -7.47
N VAL A 276 -4.65 10.16 -7.36
CA VAL A 276 -3.82 9.55 -8.41
C VAL A 276 -4.23 8.09 -8.59
N ALA A 277 -4.60 7.70 -9.80
CA ALA A 277 -4.94 6.30 -10.08
C ALA A 277 -3.68 5.44 -10.07
N LEU A 278 -3.67 4.38 -9.25
CA LEU A 278 -2.62 3.33 -9.28
C LEU A 278 -3.00 2.14 -10.16
N GLY A 279 -4.28 1.97 -10.45
CA GLY A 279 -4.82 0.78 -11.10
C GLY A 279 -5.27 -0.28 -10.10
N ALA A 280 -5.84 -1.36 -10.59
CA ALA A 280 -6.28 -2.46 -9.75
C ALA A 280 -5.08 -3.32 -9.34
N GLY A 281 -4.82 -3.44 -8.04
CA GLY A 281 -3.73 -4.26 -7.47
C GLY A 281 -4.15 -5.69 -7.08
N GLY A 282 -5.34 -6.14 -7.48
CA GLY A 282 -5.92 -7.40 -7.03
C GLY A 282 -6.63 -7.28 -5.67
N ARG A 283 -7.12 -8.41 -5.15
CA ARG A 283 -7.76 -8.47 -3.83
C ARG A 283 -6.77 -8.96 -2.78
N PRO A 284 -6.73 -8.36 -1.58
CA PRO A 284 -5.92 -8.90 -0.50
C PRO A 284 -6.42 -10.30 -0.13
N HIS A 285 -5.50 -11.22 0.13
CA HIS A 285 -5.80 -12.58 0.54
C HIS A 285 -4.79 -13.06 1.57
N GLY A 286 -5.29 -13.43 2.75
CA GLY A 286 -4.42 -13.70 3.89
C GLY A 286 -3.82 -12.42 4.49
N MET A 287 -2.98 -12.59 5.47
CA MET A 287 -2.29 -11.51 6.18
C MET A 287 -0.81 -11.84 6.31
N LEU A 288 0.05 -11.00 5.80
CA LEU A 288 1.48 -11.02 6.08
C LEU A 288 1.70 -10.30 7.41
N VAL A 289 2.12 -11.06 8.43
CA VAL A 289 2.44 -10.52 9.74
C VAL A 289 3.95 -10.40 9.85
N VAL A 290 4.45 -9.19 10.06
CA VAL A 290 5.87 -8.88 10.26
C VAL A 290 6.08 -8.53 11.73
N SER A 291 6.82 -9.37 12.45
CA SER A 291 7.16 -9.10 13.85
C SER A 291 8.23 -8.01 13.95
N ALA A 292 8.42 -7.46 15.16
CA ALA A 292 9.43 -6.42 15.39
C ALA A 292 10.87 -6.89 15.01
N GLU A 293 11.17 -8.17 15.22
CA GLU A 293 12.47 -8.75 14.85
C GLU A 293 12.65 -8.89 13.34
N GLN A 294 11.54 -9.02 12.59
CA GLN A 294 11.55 -9.18 11.14
C GLN A 294 11.52 -7.83 10.38
N GLU A 295 11.25 -6.71 11.05
CA GLU A 295 11.16 -5.41 10.39
C GLU A 295 12.49 -4.97 9.77
N ASP A 296 13.62 -5.24 10.44
CA ASP A 296 14.95 -4.96 9.88
C ASP A 296 15.28 -5.85 8.68
N GLU A 297 14.88 -7.13 8.73
CA GLU A 297 15.01 -8.06 7.61
C GLU A 297 14.17 -7.60 6.41
N LEU A 298 12.91 -7.20 6.64
CA LEU A 298 12.05 -6.66 5.60
C LEU A 298 12.66 -5.41 4.96
N ARG A 299 13.19 -4.48 5.77
CA ARG A 299 13.87 -3.27 5.28
C ARG A 299 15.06 -3.62 4.38
N ALA A 300 15.91 -4.54 4.84
CA ALA A 300 17.06 -4.99 4.07
C ALA A 300 16.63 -5.65 2.75
N PHE A 301 15.58 -6.47 2.80
CA PHE A 301 15.05 -7.16 1.63
C PHE A 301 14.42 -6.18 0.61
N CYS A 302 13.62 -5.21 1.05
CA CYS A 302 13.08 -4.16 0.17
C CYS A 302 14.21 -3.39 -0.55
N ASN A 303 15.26 -3.02 0.17
CA ASN A 303 16.44 -2.37 -0.41
C ASN A 303 17.18 -3.28 -1.43
N LEU A 304 17.19 -4.58 -1.19
CA LEU A 304 17.83 -5.53 -2.10
C LEU A 304 17.04 -5.69 -3.38
N VAL A 305 15.71 -5.88 -3.26
CA VAL A 305 14.80 -6.03 -4.41
C VAL A 305 14.86 -4.79 -5.31
N SER A 306 14.79 -3.58 -4.74
CA SER A 306 14.87 -2.33 -5.52
C SER A 306 16.17 -2.16 -6.32
N ARG A 307 17.27 -2.79 -5.91
CA ARG A 307 18.58 -2.71 -6.59
C ARG A 307 18.83 -3.83 -7.57
N ARG A 308 18.21 -5.00 -7.38
CA ARG A 308 18.52 -6.23 -8.11
C ARG A 308 17.39 -6.76 -8.97
N ALA A 309 16.21 -6.14 -8.92
CA ALA A 309 15.12 -6.51 -9.82
C ALA A 309 15.57 -6.29 -11.27
N PRO A 310 15.54 -7.33 -12.12
CA PRO A 310 16.02 -7.21 -13.49
C PRO A 310 15.00 -6.48 -14.36
N ASP A 311 15.49 -5.63 -15.25
CA ASP A 311 14.67 -4.90 -16.23
C ASP A 311 14.33 -5.70 -17.48
N GLY A 312 15.01 -6.82 -17.70
CA GLY A 312 14.85 -7.70 -18.87
C GLY A 312 15.21 -9.14 -18.55
N ASN A 313 15.02 -10.06 -19.47
CA ASN A 313 15.30 -11.50 -19.42
C ASN A 313 14.17 -12.38 -18.84
N GLU A 314 14.43 -13.69 -18.74
CA GLU A 314 13.50 -14.71 -18.24
C GLU A 314 13.07 -14.43 -16.79
N LEU A 315 13.98 -13.93 -15.95
CA LEU A 315 13.70 -13.64 -14.56
C LEU A 315 12.73 -12.45 -14.43
N ALA A 316 12.91 -11.38 -15.22
CA ALA A 316 11.97 -10.24 -15.24
C ALA A 316 10.57 -10.68 -15.68
N TRP A 317 10.52 -11.58 -16.68
CA TRP A 317 9.24 -12.13 -17.16
C TRP A 317 8.59 -13.03 -16.11
N ALA A 318 9.36 -13.89 -15.43
CA ALA A 318 8.87 -14.76 -14.37
C ALA A 318 8.35 -13.97 -13.17
N LEU A 319 9.06 -12.90 -12.75
CA LEU A 319 8.59 -11.97 -11.72
C LEU A 319 7.25 -11.34 -12.08
N ARG A 320 7.11 -10.85 -13.31
CA ARG A 320 5.85 -10.27 -13.77
C ARG A 320 4.70 -11.29 -13.75
N ARG A 321 4.95 -12.56 -14.13
CA ARG A 321 3.95 -13.63 -14.04
C ARG A 321 3.61 -13.97 -12.60
N PHE A 322 4.58 -14.00 -11.71
CA PHE A 322 4.35 -14.18 -10.27
C PHE A 322 3.44 -13.07 -9.72
N GLU A 323 3.73 -11.81 -10.04
CA GLU A 323 2.91 -10.65 -9.64
C GLU A 323 1.47 -10.78 -10.15
N LEU A 324 1.28 -11.11 -11.44
CA LEU A 324 -0.05 -11.36 -12.02
C LEU A 324 -0.79 -12.50 -11.30
N GLY A 325 -0.10 -13.60 -10.96
CA GLY A 325 -0.67 -14.68 -10.19
C GLY A 325 -1.14 -14.22 -8.80
N CYS A 326 -0.37 -13.33 -8.14
CA CYS A 326 -0.78 -12.73 -6.87
C CYS A 326 -2.03 -11.83 -6.99
N GLU A 327 -2.30 -11.28 -8.17
CA GLU A 327 -3.45 -10.40 -8.42
C GLU A 327 -4.73 -11.15 -8.81
N ARG A 328 -4.63 -12.44 -9.16
CA ARG A 328 -5.79 -13.25 -9.56
C ARG A 328 -6.77 -13.47 -8.42
N ALA A 329 -8.05 -13.35 -8.73
CA ALA A 329 -9.11 -13.68 -7.78
C ALA A 329 -9.22 -15.20 -7.56
N SER A 330 -9.08 -16.01 -8.62
CA SER A 330 -9.11 -17.46 -8.57
C SER A 330 -7.71 -18.04 -8.35
N ALA A 331 -7.58 -18.95 -7.40
CA ALA A 331 -6.33 -19.67 -7.16
C ALA A 331 -5.90 -20.53 -8.37
N TYR A 332 -6.86 -21.01 -9.18
CA TYR A 332 -6.57 -21.83 -10.35
C TYR A 332 -6.08 -20.97 -11.54
N GLU A 333 -6.58 -19.73 -11.67
CA GLU A 333 -5.99 -18.78 -12.61
C GLU A 333 -4.58 -18.37 -12.18
N ALA A 334 -4.38 -18.15 -10.89
CA ALA A 334 -3.06 -17.88 -10.31
C ALA A 334 -2.07 -19.02 -10.57
N LEU A 335 -2.52 -20.28 -10.46
CA LEU A 335 -1.71 -21.45 -10.75
C LEU A 335 -1.15 -21.43 -12.18
N SER A 336 -1.96 -21.02 -13.18
CA SER A 336 -1.50 -20.92 -14.56
C SER A 336 -0.39 -19.88 -14.72
N ASP A 337 -0.54 -18.69 -14.11
CA ASP A 337 0.51 -17.66 -14.15
C ASP A 337 1.79 -18.12 -13.43
N HIS A 338 1.68 -18.80 -12.27
CA HIS A 338 2.82 -19.33 -11.53
C HIS A 338 3.55 -20.46 -12.29
N LEU A 339 2.82 -21.37 -12.91
CA LEU A 339 3.43 -22.42 -13.74
C LEU A 339 4.09 -21.86 -15.01
N LEU A 340 3.52 -20.79 -15.60
CA LEU A 340 4.17 -20.08 -16.71
C LEU A 340 5.50 -19.45 -16.26
N ALA A 341 5.55 -18.84 -15.06
CA ALA A 341 6.79 -18.31 -14.50
C ALA A 341 7.85 -19.40 -14.29
N LEU A 342 7.44 -20.53 -13.71
CA LEU A 342 8.34 -21.67 -13.49
C LEU A 342 8.85 -22.26 -14.81
N ARG A 343 8.01 -22.34 -15.85
CA ARG A 343 8.45 -22.79 -17.19
C ARG A 343 9.49 -21.86 -17.79
N ALA A 344 9.32 -20.56 -17.67
CA ALA A 344 10.32 -19.60 -18.19
C ALA A 344 11.70 -19.78 -17.52
N LEU A 345 11.71 -20.13 -16.23
CA LEU A 345 12.95 -20.31 -15.48
C LEU A 345 13.58 -21.70 -15.66
N LEU A 346 12.76 -22.74 -15.86
CA LEU A 346 13.19 -24.13 -15.69
C LEU A 346 12.92 -25.03 -16.91
N GLU A 347 12.18 -24.55 -17.91
CA GLU A 347 11.78 -25.38 -19.06
C GLU A 347 11.91 -24.60 -20.38
N PRO A 348 13.10 -24.05 -20.71
CA PRO A 348 13.31 -23.27 -21.94
C PRO A 348 13.08 -24.10 -23.21
N GLU A 349 13.18 -25.42 -23.10
CA GLU A 349 12.91 -26.35 -24.20
C GLU A 349 11.41 -26.44 -24.57
N GLY A 350 10.56 -25.90 -23.71
CA GLY A 350 9.11 -25.87 -23.85
C GLY A 350 8.40 -27.03 -23.17
N PRO A 351 7.05 -26.94 -23.02
CA PRO A 351 6.25 -27.88 -22.19
C PRO A 351 6.26 -29.34 -22.65
N ALA A 352 6.67 -29.59 -23.91
CA ALA A 352 6.79 -30.94 -24.46
C ALA A 352 7.98 -31.72 -23.89
N SER A 353 8.95 -31.05 -23.27
CA SER A 353 10.11 -31.67 -22.62
C SER A 353 9.70 -32.54 -21.44
N GLY A 354 8.67 -32.12 -20.67
CA GLY A 354 8.23 -32.79 -19.45
C GLY A 354 9.21 -32.67 -18.28
N LEU A 355 10.23 -31.82 -18.39
CA LEU A 355 11.32 -31.70 -17.40
C LEU A 355 10.97 -30.82 -16.19
N LEU A 356 9.95 -29.95 -16.31
CA LEU A 356 9.60 -28.97 -15.29
C LEU A 356 9.44 -29.59 -13.88
N ALA A 357 8.65 -30.67 -13.77
CA ALA A 357 8.36 -31.29 -12.47
C ALA A 357 9.61 -31.86 -11.78
N GLY A 358 10.49 -32.47 -12.57
CA GLY A 358 11.77 -32.99 -12.09
C GLY A 358 12.71 -31.89 -11.62
N ARG A 359 12.87 -30.83 -12.43
CA ARG A 359 13.73 -29.68 -12.11
C ARG A 359 13.26 -28.91 -10.88
N ILE A 360 11.94 -28.67 -10.73
CA ILE A 360 11.40 -28.07 -9.49
C ILE A 360 11.73 -28.95 -8.29
N ALA A 361 11.51 -30.26 -8.40
CA ALA A 361 11.78 -31.16 -7.30
C ALA A 361 13.27 -31.23 -6.94
N ALA A 362 14.17 -31.13 -7.92
CA ALA A 362 15.62 -31.07 -7.67
C ALA A 362 16.05 -29.83 -6.89
N LEU A 363 15.44 -28.67 -7.18
CA LEU A 363 15.79 -27.40 -6.54
C LEU A 363 15.07 -27.16 -5.20
N CYS A 364 13.85 -27.68 -5.05
CA CYS A 364 12.98 -27.31 -3.94
C CYS A 364 12.76 -28.43 -2.90
N ALA A 365 13.34 -29.62 -3.11
CA ALA A 365 13.16 -30.75 -2.19
C ALA A 365 14.49 -31.43 -1.82
N THR A 366 14.51 -32.02 -0.62
CA THR A 366 15.57 -32.96 -0.24
C THR A 366 15.56 -34.17 -1.17
N LEU A 367 16.67 -34.89 -1.24
CA LEU A 367 16.77 -36.07 -2.12
C LEU A 367 15.63 -37.07 -1.90
N GLU A 368 15.27 -37.34 -0.65
CA GLU A 368 14.22 -38.28 -0.24
C GLU A 368 12.80 -37.80 -0.70
N ASP A 369 12.54 -36.51 -0.70
CA ASP A 369 11.23 -35.93 -1.04
C ASP A 369 11.08 -35.58 -2.53
N ARG A 370 12.16 -35.68 -3.34
CA ARG A 370 12.14 -35.30 -4.76
C ARG A 370 11.05 -36.00 -5.56
N ALA A 371 10.97 -37.31 -5.42
CA ALA A 371 9.97 -38.13 -6.15
C ALA A 371 8.52 -37.74 -5.77
N LYS A 372 8.30 -37.43 -4.50
CA LYS A 372 7.00 -37.00 -3.97
C LYS A 372 6.63 -35.61 -4.50
N LEU A 373 7.58 -34.65 -4.50
CA LEU A 373 7.36 -33.30 -5.01
C LEU A 373 7.15 -33.34 -6.53
N ALA A 374 7.96 -34.08 -7.29
CA ALA A 374 7.77 -34.21 -8.74
C ALA A 374 6.37 -34.71 -9.08
N LYS A 375 5.86 -35.74 -8.37
CA LYS A 375 4.49 -36.25 -8.56
C LYS A 375 3.42 -35.19 -8.25
N ARG A 376 3.65 -34.32 -7.25
CA ARG A 376 2.73 -33.21 -6.93
C ARG A 376 2.76 -32.13 -8.03
N MET A 377 3.92 -31.82 -8.57
CA MET A 377 4.05 -30.85 -9.67
C MET A 377 3.37 -31.34 -10.97
N LEU A 378 3.45 -32.64 -11.26
CA LEU A 378 2.68 -33.23 -12.38
C LEU A 378 1.17 -33.13 -12.17
N LYS A 379 0.69 -33.29 -10.92
CA LYS A 379 -0.73 -33.05 -10.59
C LYS A 379 -1.11 -31.59 -10.76
N ALA A 380 -0.23 -30.65 -10.38
CA ALA A 380 -0.45 -29.21 -10.58
C ALA A 380 -0.58 -28.85 -12.07
N GLN A 381 0.26 -29.42 -12.94
CA GLN A 381 0.16 -29.25 -14.39
C GLN A 381 -1.14 -29.86 -14.96
N THR A 382 -1.63 -30.96 -14.36
CA THR A 382 -2.90 -31.55 -14.77
C THR A 382 -4.08 -30.69 -14.33
N LEU A 383 -4.02 -30.13 -13.12
CA LEU A 383 -5.01 -29.17 -12.59
C LEU A 383 -5.04 -27.88 -13.44
N GLU A 384 -3.87 -27.34 -13.85
CA GLU A 384 -3.78 -26.21 -14.75
C GLU A 384 -4.51 -26.47 -16.07
N ARG A 385 -4.28 -27.65 -16.69
CA ARG A 385 -4.97 -28.01 -17.94
C ARG A 385 -6.49 -28.08 -17.77
N ALA A 386 -6.95 -28.64 -16.65
CA ALA A 386 -8.38 -28.67 -16.32
C ALA A 386 -8.96 -27.28 -16.07
N ALA A 387 -8.19 -26.37 -15.40
CA ALA A 387 -8.59 -24.99 -15.18
C ALA A 387 -8.70 -24.22 -16.49
N ILE A 388 -7.71 -24.35 -17.40
CA ILE A 388 -7.72 -23.72 -18.72
C ILE A 388 -8.90 -24.24 -19.58
N ALA A 389 -9.23 -25.53 -19.47
CA ALA A 389 -10.37 -26.12 -20.16
C ALA A 389 -11.74 -25.79 -19.54
N GLY A 390 -11.77 -25.07 -18.39
CA GLY A 390 -12.99 -24.76 -17.65
C GLY A 390 -13.65 -25.96 -16.99
N THR A 391 -12.92 -27.07 -16.78
CA THR A 391 -13.41 -28.33 -16.20
C THR A 391 -12.92 -28.58 -14.76
N ALA A 392 -12.09 -27.68 -14.24
CA ALA A 392 -11.60 -27.80 -12.87
C ALA A 392 -12.68 -27.39 -11.85
N GLU A 393 -13.00 -28.31 -10.95
CA GLU A 393 -13.84 -28.01 -9.80
C GLU A 393 -12.96 -27.56 -8.63
N GLU A 394 -13.36 -26.46 -7.95
CA GLU A 394 -12.64 -25.99 -6.79
C GLU A 394 -12.81 -26.95 -5.60
N HIS A 395 -11.70 -27.43 -5.08
CA HIS A 395 -11.64 -28.28 -3.90
C HIS A 395 -10.40 -28.01 -3.08
N THR A 396 -10.44 -28.25 -1.77
CA THR A 396 -9.38 -27.90 -0.81
C THR A 396 -8.00 -28.43 -1.23
N ALA A 397 -7.93 -29.67 -1.74
CA ALA A 397 -6.67 -30.25 -2.16
C ALA A 397 -6.06 -29.54 -3.38
N GLY A 398 -6.90 -29.07 -4.33
CA GLY A 398 -6.48 -28.26 -5.48
C GLY A 398 -5.99 -26.87 -5.07
N LEU A 399 -6.70 -26.22 -4.16
CA LEU A 399 -6.31 -24.93 -3.61
C LEU A 399 -4.97 -25.00 -2.86
N ASN A 400 -4.75 -26.05 -2.06
CA ASN A 400 -3.48 -26.27 -1.37
C ASN A 400 -2.33 -26.54 -2.35
N LEU A 401 -2.60 -27.28 -3.44
CA LEU A 401 -1.61 -27.53 -4.48
C LEU A 401 -1.24 -26.26 -5.24
N ALA A 402 -2.21 -25.40 -5.56
CA ALA A 402 -1.95 -24.11 -6.19
C ALA A 402 -1.10 -23.19 -5.29
N ARG A 403 -1.37 -23.20 -3.97
CA ARG A 403 -0.56 -22.46 -2.99
C ARG A 403 0.86 -22.99 -2.92
N GLU A 404 1.06 -24.30 -2.87
CA GLU A 404 2.39 -24.92 -2.85
C GLU A 404 3.23 -24.53 -4.07
N VAL A 405 2.64 -24.50 -5.26
CA VAL A 405 3.33 -24.04 -6.49
C VAL A 405 3.76 -22.57 -6.35
N ALA A 406 2.88 -21.72 -5.80
CA ALA A 406 3.21 -20.31 -5.55
C ALA A 406 4.36 -20.16 -4.55
N ASP A 407 4.40 -20.99 -3.50
CA ASP A 407 5.44 -20.97 -2.46
C ASP A 407 6.79 -21.41 -3.01
N HIS A 408 6.85 -22.46 -3.83
CA HIS A 408 8.08 -22.86 -4.50
C HIS A 408 8.58 -21.79 -5.47
N LEU A 409 7.70 -21.19 -6.27
CA LEU A 409 8.08 -20.09 -7.17
C LEU A 409 8.60 -18.89 -6.38
N ARG A 410 7.91 -18.50 -5.28
CA ARG A 410 8.35 -17.41 -4.40
C ARG A 410 9.75 -17.65 -3.85
N ALA A 411 10.01 -18.86 -3.34
CA ALA A 411 11.31 -19.23 -2.81
C ALA A 411 12.41 -19.13 -3.87
N LEU A 412 12.19 -19.69 -5.06
CA LEU A 412 13.15 -19.62 -6.16
C LEU A 412 13.43 -18.18 -6.60
N LEU A 413 12.40 -17.35 -6.77
CA LEU A 413 12.55 -15.95 -7.17
C LEU A 413 13.30 -15.15 -6.09
N ARG A 414 12.97 -15.37 -4.81
CA ARG A 414 13.67 -14.75 -3.69
C ARG A 414 15.15 -15.12 -3.68
N ASP A 415 15.47 -16.42 -3.81
CA ASP A 415 16.84 -16.90 -3.75
C ASP A 415 17.68 -16.45 -4.95
N LEU A 416 17.08 -16.31 -6.14
CA LEU A 416 17.72 -15.69 -7.30
C LEU A 416 18.03 -14.21 -7.06
N ILE A 417 17.07 -13.44 -6.54
CA ILE A 417 17.27 -12.01 -6.25
C ILE A 417 18.29 -11.82 -5.12
N CYS A 418 18.25 -12.67 -4.09
CA CYS A 418 19.26 -12.65 -3.01
C CYS A 418 20.64 -13.08 -3.48
N GLY A 419 20.75 -13.79 -4.62
CA GLY A 419 22.01 -14.33 -5.12
C GLY A 419 22.43 -15.61 -4.38
N HIS A 420 21.49 -16.31 -3.77
CA HIS A 420 21.70 -17.61 -3.15
C HIS A 420 21.69 -18.73 -4.19
N LEU A 421 21.01 -18.52 -5.32
CA LEU A 421 20.99 -19.43 -6.46
C LEU A 421 21.67 -18.79 -7.67
N ASP A 422 22.36 -19.63 -8.47
CA ASP A 422 22.87 -19.25 -9.77
C ASP A 422 21.72 -18.89 -10.73
N GLN A 423 21.94 -17.93 -11.63
CA GLN A 423 20.96 -17.55 -12.63
C GLN A 423 20.67 -18.68 -13.61
N ASN A 424 21.60 -19.62 -13.81
CA ASN A 424 21.41 -20.80 -14.65
C ASN A 424 20.75 -21.94 -13.86
N LEU A 425 19.49 -21.77 -13.49
CA LEU A 425 18.72 -22.75 -12.73
C LEU A 425 18.57 -24.09 -13.48
N VAL A 426 18.54 -24.09 -14.80
CA VAL A 426 18.41 -25.30 -15.63
C VAL A 426 19.63 -26.19 -15.44
N ALA A 427 20.83 -25.63 -15.61
CA ALA A 427 22.08 -26.40 -15.42
C ALA A 427 22.21 -26.91 -14.00
N LEU A 428 21.87 -26.08 -12.98
CA LEU A 428 21.90 -26.48 -11.58
C LEU A 428 20.91 -27.65 -11.30
N ALA A 429 19.68 -27.56 -11.81
CA ALA A 429 18.68 -28.60 -11.63
C ALA A 429 19.10 -29.93 -12.31
N ASP A 430 19.64 -29.84 -13.53
CA ASP A 430 20.10 -31.02 -14.28
C ASP A 430 21.32 -31.68 -13.60
N GLU A 431 22.25 -30.92 -13.03
CA GLU A 431 23.36 -31.42 -12.21
C GLU A 431 22.84 -32.16 -10.95
N LEU A 432 21.87 -31.56 -10.25
CA LEU A 432 21.25 -32.18 -9.07
C LEU A 432 20.48 -33.46 -9.41
N LEU A 433 19.90 -33.55 -10.59
CA LEU A 433 19.23 -34.75 -11.09
C LEU A 433 20.18 -35.85 -11.53
N ALA A 434 21.37 -35.46 -12.03
CA ALA A 434 22.42 -36.40 -12.44
C ALA A 434 23.21 -37.01 -11.26
N THR A 435 23.13 -36.34 -10.08
CA THR A 435 23.82 -36.85 -8.87
C THR A 435 23.13 -38.10 -8.37
N PRO A 436 23.79 -39.27 -8.39
CA PRO A 436 23.17 -40.51 -7.94
C PRO A 436 22.84 -40.44 -6.45
N GLU A 437 21.77 -41.10 -6.07
CA GLU A 437 21.39 -41.30 -4.67
C GLU A 437 22.59 -41.90 -3.92
N PRO A 438 23.05 -41.32 -2.80
CA PRO A 438 24.09 -41.95 -2.02
C PRO A 438 23.59 -43.35 -1.67
N ALA A 439 24.33 -44.41 -2.07
CA ALA A 439 23.99 -45.76 -1.74
C ALA A 439 23.77 -45.82 -0.21
N GLU A 440 22.61 -46.30 0.23
CA GLU A 440 22.39 -46.57 1.65
C GLU A 440 23.66 -47.24 2.18
N PRO A 441 24.26 -46.77 3.27
CA PRO A 441 25.39 -47.48 3.86
C PRO A 441 24.89 -48.87 4.12
N ALA A 442 25.52 -49.87 3.49
CA ALA A 442 25.21 -51.27 3.72
C ALA A 442 25.18 -51.44 5.25
N VAL A 443 24.02 -51.77 5.78
CA VAL A 443 23.89 -52.12 7.19
C VAL A 443 24.80 -53.32 7.33
N GLU A 444 26.05 -53.11 7.83
CA GLU A 444 26.84 -54.21 8.30
C GLU A 444 25.98 -54.88 9.36
N GLU A 445 25.48 -56.06 9.02
CA GLU A 445 24.92 -56.97 9.99
C GLU A 445 25.99 -57.17 11.09
N THR A 446 25.96 -56.29 12.08
CA THR A 446 26.69 -56.51 13.31
C THR A 446 26.11 -57.78 13.93
N ASP A 447 26.94 -58.81 13.97
CA ASP A 447 26.73 -60.07 14.64
C ASP A 447 25.83 -59.93 15.86
N ALA A 448 24.78 -60.73 15.88
CA ALA A 448 23.80 -60.82 16.97
C ALA A 448 24.53 -60.95 18.32
N VAL A 449 24.56 -59.81 19.05
CA VAL A 449 24.90 -59.86 20.47
C VAL A 449 23.77 -60.58 21.17
N ASP A 450 24.10 -61.78 21.66
CA ASP A 450 23.26 -62.65 22.47
C ASP A 450 22.76 -61.85 23.71
N ILE A 451 21.52 -61.34 23.65
CA ILE A 451 20.88 -60.64 24.76
C ILE A 451 20.27 -61.68 25.66
N PRO A 452 20.75 -61.85 26.89
CA PRO A 452 20.18 -62.77 27.82
C PRO A 452 18.71 -62.49 28.14
N GLU A 453 17.89 -63.53 28.12
CA GLU A 453 16.46 -63.46 28.37
C GLU A 453 16.14 -62.79 29.70
N PRO A 454 15.24 -61.83 29.78
CA PRO A 454 14.91 -61.16 31.06
C PRO A 454 14.10 -62.07 31.94
N ALA A 455 14.51 -62.12 33.18
CA ALA A 455 13.88 -62.94 34.25
C ALA A 455 12.38 -62.62 34.42
N PRO A 456 11.51 -63.59 34.74
CA PRO A 456 10.07 -63.35 34.85
C PRO A 456 9.74 -62.45 36.04
N ILE A 457 8.92 -61.38 35.73
CA ILE A 457 8.40 -60.44 36.73
C ILE A 457 7.34 -61.16 37.59
N PRO A 458 7.44 -61.09 38.94
CA PRO A 458 6.43 -61.68 39.81
C PRO A 458 5.10 -60.91 39.71
N ALA A 459 4.01 -61.65 39.52
CA ALA A 459 2.66 -61.12 39.55
C ALA A 459 2.29 -60.62 40.95
N GLY A 460 1.80 -59.36 41.01
CA GLY A 460 1.13 -58.88 42.19
C GLY A 460 1.39 -57.43 42.52
N HIS A 461 0.71 -56.51 41.85
CA HIS A 461 0.26 -55.26 42.50
C HIS A 461 -1.00 -54.69 41.78
N PRO A 462 -2.09 -54.41 42.53
CA PRO A 462 -3.34 -54.00 41.95
C PRO A 462 -3.35 -52.47 41.76
N LEU A 463 -3.50 -52.01 40.51
CA LEU A 463 -3.90 -50.65 40.18
C LEU A 463 -5.19 -50.67 39.37
N ASP A 464 -6.24 -51.21 40.00
CA ASP A 464 -7.64 -50.96 39.70
C ASP A 464 -8.16 -50.01 40.79
N GLN A 465 -8.21 -48.72 40.49
CA GLN A 465 -9.09 -47.72 41.09
C GLN A 465 -8.58 -46.32 40.71
N LEU A 466 -9.06 -45.79 39.60
CA LEU A 466 -9.22 -44.35 39.40
C LEU A 466 -9.79 -44.06 37.96
N THR A 467 -10.99 -44.64 37.75
CA THR A 467 -11.85 -44.10 36.67
C THR A 467 -13.26 -44.04 37.23
N GLN A 468 -13.62 -42.91 37.78
CA GLN A 468 -14.99 -42.39 37.89
C GLN A 468 -14.97 -41.02 38.61
N SER A 469 -15.09 -39.96 37.90
CA SER A 469 -15.81 -38.73 38.33
C SER A 469 -15.85 -37.76 37.15
N ALA A 470 -16.92 -37.81 36.37
CA ALA A 470 -18.06 -36.90 36.47
C ALA A 470 -17.81 -35.55 35.74
N LEU A 471 -18.34 -35.45 34.53
CA LEU A 471 -18.89 -34.20 33.95
C LEU A 471 -20.12 -33.76 34.78
N PRO A 472 -20.40 -32.47 34.91
CA PRO A 472 -21.72 -31.95 34.70
C PRO A 472 -21.78 -30.78 33.72
N VAL A 473 -22.79 -30.83 32.85
CA VAL A 473 -23.71 -29.87 32.28
C VAL A 473 -23.12 -28.53 31.77
#